data_f95d0febf3b428a38401ce55e4216211
#
_entry.id   f95d0febf3b428a38401ce55e4216211
#
_cell.length_a   1.000
_cell.length_b   1.000
_cell.length_c   1.000
_cell.angle_alpha   90.00
_cell.angle_beta   90.00
_cell.angle_gamma   90.00
#
_symmetry.space_group_name_H-M   'P 1'
#
loop_
_entity.id
_entity.type
_entity.pdbx_description
1 polymer ?
#
loop_
_entity_poly.entity_id
_entity_poly.type
_entity_poly.pdbx_seq_one_letter_code
_entity_poly.pdbx_strand_id
1 'polypeptide(L)'
;MSLHYDALEVRLPEARAKDHATALREQIARAKALPGYAETLGRIASDEVDLTGLSALPVLRKGDLVAAQAARPPFGGLTTLAPGAFDYLYQSPGPIYEPGRRGGDWWRFGRFLHAAGIGPGDIVQNAFGYHLTPAGHMIDNGAEAVGAAVLPAGTGQSELQVLAAASFGVTAFAGTPDYLKVLLEKADEMGHSLAITKAVVSGGALFPSLRSWYQERGVQCLQCYGTADLGLIAYEIPALEGLVVDEGVLVEIVTPGTGDPVPEGEVGEVVVTTLNPDYPLIRFATGDLSAVMVGESPCGRTNMRIKGWMGRADQTTKIKGMFVRPEQVAALVERHPEVQRARVIALRNGEQDEMQVRVETADADVDAGEIADSVRDVLKLSGEVDIVAPGDLPRDGVVIEDRRDYD
;
A
#
# COMPACT_ATOMS: atom_id res chain seq x y z
N MET A 1 25.41 -3.64 -12.90
CA MET A 1 24.47 -4.61 -12.31
C MET A 1 23.84 -5.45 -13.41
N SER A 2 23.39 -6.68 -13.09
CA SER A 2 22.55 -7.46 -13.99
C SER A 2 21.19 -6.77 -14.17
N LEU A 3 20.52 -6.98 -15.32
CA LEU A 3 19.18 -6.44 -15.60
C LEU A 3 18.13 -7.03 -14.64
N HIS A 4 18.35 -8.24 -14.14
CA HIS A 4 17.46 -8.98 -13.26
C HIS A 4 18.15 -9.28 -11.93
N TYR A 5 17.41 -9.27 -10.84
CA TYR A 5 17.90 -9.60 -9.50
C TYR A 5 18.40 -11.06 -9.46
N ASP A 6 17.56 -11.97 -9.95
CA ASP A 6 17.88 -13.39 -10.08
C ASP A 6 17.13 -14.04 -11.28
N ALA A 7 17.35 -15.33 -11.44
CA ALA A 7 16.71 -16.11 -12.52
C ALA A 7 15.20 -16.30 -12.35
N LEU A 8 14.65 -16.07 -11.15
CA LEU A 8 13.22 -16.25 -10.91
C LEU A 8 12.38 -15.23 -11.69
N GLU A 9 12.91 -14.02 -11.90
CA GLU A 9 12.20 -12.95 -12.61
C GLU A 9 11.95 -13.27 -14.11
N VAL A 10 12.75 -14.16 -14.70
CA VAL A 10 12.69 -14.50 -16.13
C VAL A 10 12.38 -15.97 -16.40
N ARG A 11 12.04 -16.74 -15.36
CA ARG A 11 11.67 -18.14 -15.55
C ARG A 11 10.36 -18.25 -16.34
N LEU A 12 10.19 -19.37 -17.03
CA LEU A 12 8.98 -19.63 -17.82
C LEU A 12 7.73 -19.53 -16.93
N PRO A 13 6.60 -18.97 -17.42
CA PRO A 13 5.36 -18.85 -16.66
C PRO A 13 4.88 -20.17 -16.06
N GLU A 14 5.01 -21.29 -16.80
CA GLU A 14 4.61 -22.63 -16.32
C GLU A 14 5.51 -23.09 -15.16
N ALA A 15 6.80 -22.79 -15.20
CA ALA A 15 7.72 -23.10 -14.10
C ALA A 15 7.35 -22.27 -12.85
N ARG A 16 7.07 -20.96 -13.02
CA ARG A 16 6.58 -20.12 -11.93
C ARG A 16 5.29 -20.65 -11.35
N ALA A 17 4.30 -20.98 -12.16
CA ALA A 17 3.02 -21.51 -11.70
C ALA A 17 3.19 -22.80 -10.89
N LYS A 18 4.06 -23.70 -11.33
CA LYS A 18 4.39 -24.95 -10.61
C LYS A 18 5.03 -24.67 -9.23
N ASP A 19 6.02 -23.77 -9.20
CA ASP A 19 6.70 -23.41 -7.96
C ASP A 19 5.75 -22.70 -6.98
N HIS A 20 4.94 -21.76 -7.47
CA HIS A 20 3.93 -21.07 -6.68
C HIS A 20 2.85 -22.04 -6.16
N ALA A 21 2.38 -23.01 -6.97
CA ALA A 21 1.44 -24.01 -6.51
C ALA A 21 2.02 -24.90 -5.40
N THR A 22 3.30 -25.20 -5.45
CA THR A 22 3.98 -25.95 -4.39
C THR A 22 4.10 -25.11 -3.13
N ALA A 23 4.59 -23.88 -3.25
CA ALA A 23 4.73 -22.96 -2.12
C ALA A 23 3.38 -22.62 -1.48
N LEU A 24 2.30 -22.47 -2.27
CA LEU A 24 0.95 -22.25 -1.77
C LEU A 24 0.46 -23.41 -0.91
N ARG A 25 0.61 -24.66 -1.36
CA ARG A 25 0.22 -25.84 -0.56
C ARG A 25 0.94 -25.90 0.78
N GLU A 26 2.25 -25.65 0.78
CA GLU A 26 3.03 -25.58 2.01
C GLU A 26 2.56 -24.45 2.92
N GLN A 27 2.24 -23.28 2.34
CA GLN A 27 1.78 -22.12 3.09
C GLN A 27 0.38 -22.37 3.71
N ILE A 28 -0.53 -22.97 2.96
CA ILE A 28 -1.84 -23.39 3.49
C ILE A 28 -1.68 -24.41 4.61
N ALA A 29 -0.79 -25.39 4.47
CA ALA A 29 -0.51 -26.37 5.51
C ALA A 29 0.02 -25.71 6.80
N ARG A 30 0.93 -24.71 6.67
CA ARG A 30 1.43 -23.90 7.80
C ARG A 30 0.30 -23.10 8.45
N ALA A 31 -0.48 -22.39 7.66
CA ALA A 31 -1.59 -21.57 8.15
C ALA A 31 -2.62 -22.42 8.91
N LYS A 32 -3.01 -23.59 8.39
CA LYS A 32 -3.95 -24.51 9.06
C LYS A 32 -3.48 -24.99 10.44
N ALA A 33 -2.17 -25.07 10.65
CA ALA A 33 -1.61 -25.46 11.96
C ALA A 33 -1.68 -24.33 12.99
N LEU A 34 -2.02 -23.10 12.58
CA LEU A 34 -2.08 -21.93 13.43
C LEU A 34 -3.48 -21.73 14.03
N PRO A 35 -3.58 -21.40 15.32
CA PRO A 35 -4.86 -21.24 15.99
C PRO A 35 -5.72 -20.11 15.43
N GLY A 36 -5.12 -19.10 14.78
CA GLY A 36 -5.84 -18.00 14.12
C GLY A 36 -6.61 -18.43 12.88
N TYR A 37 -6.23 -19.55 12.25
CA TYR A 37 -6.89 -20.09 11.05
C TYR A 37 -7.77 -21.32 11.32
N ALA A 38 -7.91 -21.76 12.58
CA ALA A 38 -8.62 -23.01 12.92
C ALA A 38 -10.07 -23.05 12.41
N GLU A 39 -10.77 -21.92 12.46
CA GLU A 39 -12.17 -21.82 12.02
C GLU A 39 -12.30 -21.64 10.51
N THR A 40 -11.40 -20.89 9.89
CA THR A 40 -11.49 -20.51 8.47
C THR A 40 -10.87 -21.52 7.53
N LEU A 41 -9.72 -22.09 7.89
CA LEU A 41 -8.99 -23.02 7.03
C LEU A 41 -8.99 -24.46 7.56
N GLY A 42 -9.43 -24.71 8.79
CA GLY A 42 -9.31 -26.02 9.45
C GLY A 42 -9.90 -27.20 8.68
N ARG A 43 -10.97 -26.99 7.91
CA ARG A 43 -11.69 -28.02 7.15
C ARG A 43 -11.21 -28.17 5.69
N ILE A 44 -10.30 -27.31 5.23
CA ILE A 44 -9.83 -27.30 3.85
C ILE A 44 -8.74 -28.34 3.67
N ALA A 45 -8.82 -29.16 2.65
CA ALA A 45 -7.75 -30.09 2.29
C ALA A 45 -6.62 -29.30 1.60
N SER A 46 -5.46 -29.18 2.23
CA SER A 46 -4.35 -28.33 1.74
C SER A 46 -3.73 -28.87 0.45
N ASP A 47 -3.82 -30.16 0.20
CA ASP A 47 -3.34 -30.83 -1.00
C ASP A 47 -4.26 -30.65 -2.21
N GLU A 48 -5.51 -30.26 -1.98
CA GLU A 48 -6.49 -29.95 -3.02
C GLU A 48 -6.47 -28.46 -3.45
N VAL A 49 -5.77 -27.60 -2.69
CA VAL A 49 -5.66 -26.17 -3.04
C VAL A 49 -4.51 -25.95 -4.03
N ASP A 50 -4.86 -25.62 -5.24
CA ASP A 50 -3.95 -25.10 -6.25
C ASP A 50 -4.18 -23.59 -6.48
N LEU A 51 -3.49 -23.01 -7.46
CA LEU A 51 -3.63 -21.58 -7.77
C LEU A 51 -5.05 -21.21 -8.23
N THR A 52 -5.77 -22.14 -8.86
CA THR A 52 -7.15 -21.91 -9.30
C THR A 52 -8.16 -22.04 -8.17
N GLY A 53 -7.89 -22.91 -7.21
CA GLY A 53 -8.70 -23.10 -6.00
C GLY A 53 -8.47 -22.05 -4.92
N LEU A 54 -7.44 -21.20 -5.06
CA LEU A 54 -7.13 -20.15 -4.08
C LEU A 54 -8.32 -19.22 -3.87
N SER A 55 -9.02 -18.84 -4.93
CA SER A 55 -10.19 -17.95 -4.87
C SER A 55 -11.37 -18.49 -4.07
N ALA A 56 -11.44 -19.81 -3.82
CA ALA A 56 -12.48 -20.44 -2.98
C ALA A 56 -12.21 -20.27 -1.47
N LEU A 57 -11.00 -19.88 -1.08
CA LEU A 57 -10.66 -19.63 0.31
C LEU A 57 -11.26 -18.32 0.80
N PRO A 58 -11.61 -18.19 2.09
CA PRO A 58 -12.12 -16.95 2.64
C PRO A 58 -11.09 -15.81 2.57
N VAL A 59 -11.59 -14.61 2.33
CA VAL A 59 -10.76 -13.38 2.34
C VAL A 59 -10.57 -12.92 3.77
N LEU A 60 -9.32 -12.69 4.19
CA LEU A 60 -8.96 -12.09 5.47
C LEU A 60 -8.94 -10.57 5.31
N ARG A 61 -9.81 -9.86 5.99
CA ARG A 61 -9.88 -8.39 5.93
C ARG A 61 -9.13 -7.73 7.08
N LYS A 62 -8.74 -6.47 6.92
CA LYS A 62 -8.07 -5.71 8.00
C LYS A 62 -8.88 -5.68 9.29
N GLY A 63 -10.20 -5.54 9.19
CA GLY A 63 -11.08 -5.61 10.36
C GLY A 63 -11.02 -6.94 11.10
N ASP A 64 -10.99 -8.05 10.36
CA ASP A 64 -10.86 -9.41 10.91
C ASP A 64 -9.51 -9.60 11.58
N LEU A 65 -8.43 -9.04 10.99
CA LEU A 65 -7.09 -9.07 11.57
C LEU A 65 -7.04 -8.33 12.91
N VAL A 66 -7.61 -7.13 12.99
CA VAL A 66 -7.73 -6.36 14.24
C VAL A 66 -8.50 -7.15 15.30
N ALA A 67 -9.62 -7.74 14.94
CA ALA A 67 -10.44 -8.57 15.85
C ALA A 67 -9.67 -9.82 16.34
N ALA A 68 -8.97 -10.51 15.43
CA ALA A 68 -8.16 -11.68 15.76
C ALA A 68 -7.02 -11.30 16.73
N GLN A 69 -6.34 -10.17 16.48
CA GLN A 69 -5.26 -9.67 17.35
C GLN A 69 -5.77 -9.25 18.73
N ALA A 70 -6.95 -8.63 18.80
CA ALA A 70 -7.59 -8.32 20.09
C ALA A 70 -7.97 -9.59 20.88
N ALA A 71 -8.44 -10.63 20.19
CA ALA A 71 -8.82 -11.90 20.81
C ALA A 71 -7.61 -12.76 21.24
N ARG A 72 -6.50 -12.68 20.50
CA ARG A 72 -5.25 -13.44 20.76
C ARG A 72 -4.02 -12.55 20.53
N PRO A 73 -3.70 -11.66 21.47
CA PRO A 73 -2.55 -10.74 21.32
C PRO A 73 -1.20 -11.47 21.26
N PRO A 74 -0.20 -10.88 20.56
CA PRO A 74 -0.30 -9.68 19.74
C PRO A 74 -0.74 -9.94 18.29
N PHE A 75 -0.51 -11.15 17.73
CA PHE A 75 -0.58 -11.44 16.30
C PHE A 75 -1.83 -12.26 15.89
N GLY A 76 -2.86 -12.34 16.72
CA GLY A 76 -4.09 -13.07 16.36
C GLY A 76 -3.94 -14.58 16.26
N GLY A 77 -2.80 -15.15 16.69
CA GLY A 77 -2.48 -16.56 16.46
C GLY A 77 -2.14 -16.86 14.99
N LEU A 78 -1.68 -15.88 14.23
CA LEU A 78 -1.37 -15.97 12.80
C LEU A 78 0.13 -16.11 12.50
N THR A 79 0.97 -16.26 13.52
CA THR A 79 2.42 -16.42 13.38
C THR A 79 2.87 -17.82 13.76
N THR A 80 3.90 -18.34 13.08
CA THR A 80 4.48 -19.67 13.41
C THR A 80 5.40 -19.60 14.63
N LEU A 81 5.84 -18.42 15.03
CA LEU A 81 6.74 -18.18 16.13
C LEU A 81 6.07 -17.38 17.25
N ALA A 82 6.55 -17.58 18.47
CA ALA A 82 6.17 -16.74 19.60
C ALA A 82 6.72 -15.29 19.42
N PRO A 83 6.06 -14.26 19.97
CA PRO A 83 6.48 -12.87 19.79
C PRO A 83 7.95 -12.60 20.11
N GLY A 84 8.49 -13.17 21.17
CA GLY A 84 9.90 -12.99 21.58
C GLY A 84 10.93 -13.71 20.70
N ALA A 85 10.48 -14.47 19.69
CA ALA A 85 11.35 -15.12 18.70
C ALA A 85 11.52 -14.30 17.41
N PHE A 86 10.82 -13.18 17.28
CA PHE A 86 11.04 -12.20 16.22
C PHE A 86 12.09 -11.17 16.64
N ASP A 87 12.76 -10.57 15.67
CA ASP A 87 13.76 -9.53 15.92
C ASP A 87 13.12 -8.16 16.15
N TYR A 88 11.93 -7.94 15.57
CA TYR A 88 11.16 -6.70 15.66
C TYR A 88 9.69 -6.97 15.88
N LEU A 89 9.06 -6.06 16.62
CA LEU A 89 7.62 -6.02 16.88
C LEU A 89 7.14 -4.62 16.53
N TYR A 90 6.14 -4.52 15.66
CA TYR A 90 5.63 -3.23 15.18
C TYR A 90 4.17 -3.02 15.53
N GLN A 91 3.77 -1.77 15.47
CA GLN A 91 2.39 -1.34 15.58
C GLN A 91 2.12 -0.29 14.49
N SER A 92 1.43 -0.69 13.44
CA SER A 92 0.96 0.25 12.42
C SER A 92 -0.38 0.87 12.80
N PRO A 93 -0.78 1.98 12.13
CA PRO A 93 -2.08 2.59 12.40
C PRO A 93 -3.25 1.64 12.15
N GLY A 94 -4.12 1.49 13.19
CA GLY A 94 -5.26 0.58 13.16
C GLY A 94 -5.85 0.30 14.54
N PRO A 95 -5.15 -0.03 15.66
CA PRO A 95 -3.78 -0.53 15.67
C PRO A 95 -3.67 -1.96 15.14
N ILE A 96 -2.66 -2.22 14.32
CA ILE A 96 -2.32 -3.56 13.83
C ILE A 96 -0.88 -3.87 14.26
N TYR A 97 -0.66 -5.10 14.72
CA TYR A 97 0.66 -5.55 15.18
C TYR A 97 1.29 -6.48 14.15
N GLU A 98 2.51 -6.18 13.75
CA GLU A 98 3.24 -6.96 12.77
C GLU A 98 4.59 -7.44 13.34
N PRO A 99 4.99 -8.69 13.02
CA PRO A 99 6.34 -9.17 13.32
C PRO A 99 7.33 -8.70 12.26
N GLY A 100 8.63 -8.76 12.58
CA GLY A 100 9.69 -8.54 11.61
C GLY A 100 10.96 -9.28 11.96
N ARG A 101 11.81 -9.52 10.95
CA ARG A 101 13.12 -10.16 11.09
C ARG A 101 14.24 -9.34 10.48
N ARG A 102 15.44 -9.57 10.98
CA ARG A 102 16.70 -9.06 10.41
C ARG A 102 17.19 -10.00 9.32
N GLY A 103 17.79 -9.40 8.30
CA GLY A 103 18.43 -10.13 7.22
C GLY A 103 17.48 -10.93 6.35
N GLY A 104 18.03 -11.61 5.35
CA GLY A 104 17.30 -12.49 4.44
C GLY A 104 16.26 -11.81 3.57
N ASP A 105 16.29 -10.48 3.46
CA ASP A 105 15.30 -9.67 2.71
C ASP A 105 13.85 -10.04 3.07
N TRP A 106 13.58 -10.17 4.38
CA TRP A 106 12.33 -10.70 4.93
C TRP A 106 11.07 -10.02 4.37
N TRP A 107 11.15 -8.70 4.06
CA TRP A 107 10.09 -7.93 3.41
C TRP A 107 10.24 -7.83 1.88
N ARG A 108 11.31 -8.40 1.28
CA ARG A 108 11.55 -8.56 -0.17
C ARG A 108 11.84 -7.26 -0.92
N PHE A 109 12.31 -6.22 -0.25
CA PHE A 109 12.63 -4.93 -0.88
C PHE A 109 13.91 -4.96 -1.72
N GLY A 110 14.76 -5.98 -1.60
CA GLY A 110 16.00 -6.12 -2.38
C GLY A 110 15.75 -6.11 -3.89
N ARG A 111 14.68 -6.77 -4.38
CA ARG A 111 14.32 -6.76 -5.79
C ARG A 111 13.99 -5.36 -6.31
N PHE A 112 13.27 -4.58 -5.52
CA PHE A 112 12.92 -3.21 -5.87
C PHE A 112 14.13 -2.28 -5.89
N LEU A 113 14.99 -2.36 -4.87
CA LEU A 113 16.22 -1.58 -4.82
C LEU A 113 17.14 -1.93 -6.00
N HIS A 114 17.30 -3.22 -6.28
CA HIS A 114 18.07 -3.68 -7.45
C HIS A 114 17.50 -3.16 -8.77
N ALA A 115 16.16 -3.20 -8.95
CA ALA A 115 15.50 -2.68 -10.15
C ALA A 115 15.72 -1.17 -10.34
N ALA A 116 15.86 -0.42 -9.24
CA ALA A 116 16.24 0.99 -9.24
C ALA A 116 17.74 1.23 -9.45
N GLY A 117 18.54 0.16 -9.67
CA GLY A 117 19.97 0.26 -9.86
C GLY A 117 20.76 0.55 -8.57
N ILE A 118 20.17 0.29 -7.40
CA ILE A 118 20.81 0.44 -6.09
C ILE A 118 21.57 -0.84 -5.74
N GLY A 119 22.80 -0.74 -5.27
CA GLY A 119 23.62 -1.89 -4.94
C GLY A 119 24.96 -1.52 -4.27
N PRO A 120 25.98 -2.40 -4.36
CA PRO A 120 27.27 -2.17 -3.71
C PRO A 120 27.89 -0.83 -4.15
N GLY A 121 28.28 -0.03 -3.16
CA GLY A 121 28.85 1.31 -3.35
C GLY A 121 27.83 2.44 -3.29
N ASP A 122 26.51 2.15 -3.31
CA ASP A 122 25.47 3.15 -3.06
C ASP A 122 25.30 3.39 -1.55
N ILE A 123 24.94 4.62 -1.23
CA ILE A 123 24.50 5.04 0.11
C ILE A 123 23.06 5.52 -0.01
N VAL A 124 22.14 4.80 0.65
CA VAL A 124 20.70 5.08 0.63
C VAL A 124 20.34 5.95 1.82
N GLN A 125 19.88 7.18 1.60
CA GLN A 125 19.22 7.95 2.65
C GLN A 125 17.81 7.42 2.83
N ASN A 126 17.58 6.72 3.95
CA ASN A 126 16.30 6.17 4.30
C ASN A 126 15.51 7.14 5.17
N ALA A 127 14.54 7.80 4.58
CA ALA A 127 13.67 8.80 5.21
C ALA A 127 12.34 8.23 5.70
N PHE A 128 12.14 6.90 5.65
CA PHE A 128 10.99 6.27 6.28
C PHE A 128 11.11 6.24 7.80
N GLY A 129 9.96 6.24 8.49
CA GLY A 129 9.91 6.19 9.94
C GLY A 129 10.39 4.85 10.52
N TYR A 130 11.10 4.93 11.65
CA TYR A 130 11.56 3.79 12.45
C TYR A 130 10.75 3.61 13.75
N HIS A 131 9.81 4.53 14.03
CA HIS A 131 9.05 4.53 15.26
C HIS A 131 7.76 3.71 15.09
N LEU A 132 7.69 2.58 15.78
CA LEU A 132 6.58 1.63 15.81
C LEU A 132 6.25 0.96 14.47
N THR A 133 6.49 1.60 13.33
CA THR A 133 6.16 1.08 11.99
C THR A 133 7.36 0.40 11.34
N PRO A 134 7.17 -0.58 10.46
CA PRO A 134 8.27 -1.35 9.87
C PRO A 134 8.99 -0.66 8.70
N ALA A 135 8.44 0.43 8.13
CA ALA A 135 8.86 0.97 6.84
C ALA A 135 10.37 1.27 6.74
N GLY A 136 10.98 1.89 7.78
CA GLY A 136 12.42 2.12 7.82
C GLY A 136 13.22 0.81 7.78
N HIS A 137 12.85 -0.17 8.59
CA HIS A 137 13.54 -1.46 8.62
C HIS A 137 13.31 -2.31 7.36
N MET A 138 12.20 -2.13 6.66
CA MET A 138 11.96 -2.77 5.35
C MET A 138 13.02 -2.35 4.33
N ILE A 139 13.30 -1.06 4.27
CA ILE A 139 14.32 -0.52 3.36
C ILE A 139 15.73 -0.93 3.80
N ASP A 140 16.02 -0.90 5.11
CA ASP A 140 17.33 -1.35 5.63
C ASP A 140 17.60 -2.81 5.25
N ASN A 141 16.58 -3.66 5.38
CA ASN A 141 16.66 -5.08 5.03
C ASN A 141 16.88 -5.30 3.53
N GLY A 142 16.17 -4.53 2.68
CA GLY A 142 16.37 -4.56 1.23
C GLY A 142 17.75 -3.99 0.83
N ALA A 143 18.24 -2.95 1.49
CA ALA A 143 19.56 -2.38 1.23
C ALA A 143 20.68 -3.36 1.60
N GLU A 144 20.56 -4.07 2.74
CA GLU A 144 21.45 -5.16 3.12
C GLU A 144 21.49 -6.24 2.02
N ALA A 145 20.32 -6.66 1.50
CA ALA A 145 20.23 -7.70 0.48
C ALA A 145 20.93 -7.34 -0.84
N VAL A 146 20.98 -6.04 -1.18
CA VAL A 146 21.68 -5.55 -2.40
C VAL A 146 23.09 -5.04 -2.11
N GLY A 147 23.55 -5.04 -0.85
CA GLY A 147 24.89 -4.62 -0.44
C GLY A 147 25.11 -3.11 -0.45
N ALA A 148 24.04 -2.31 -0.30
CA ALA A 148 24.11 -0.85 -0.16
C ALA A 148 24.23 -0.44 1.31
N ALA A 149 24.92 0.69 1.57
CA ALA A 149 24.94 1.31 2.89
C ALA A 149 23.67 2.14 3.12
N VAL A 150 23.28 2.31 4.39
CA VAL A 150 22.10 3.10 4.76
C VAL A 150 22.46 4.25 5.67
N LEU A 151 22.00 5.45 5.34
CA LEU A 151 21.87 6.58 6.25
C LEU A 151 20.45 6.54 6.84
N PRO A 152 20.25 6.09 8.11
CA PRO A 152 18.92 5.93 8.71
C PRO A 152 18.39 7.28 9.19
N ALA A 153 17.98 8.13 8.24
CA ALA A 153 17.62 9.52 8.49
C ALA A 153 16.24 9.67 9.17
N GLY A 154 15.30 8.76 8.87
CA GLY A 154 13.94 8.85 9.40
C GLY A 154 13.17 10.06 8.88
N THR A 155 12.14 10.47 9.62
CA THR A 155 11.25 11.57 9.22
C THR A 155 11.67 12.91 9.86
N GLY A 156 11.42 14.03 9.16
CA GLY A 156 11.65 15.38 9.67
C GLY A 156 13.12 15.80 9.66
N GLN A 157 13.43 16.95 10.28
CA GLN A 157 14.77 17.53 10.40
C GLN A 157 15.51 17.68 9.05
N SER A 158 14.84 18.19 8.03
CA SER A 158 15.32 18.23 6.64
C SER A 158 16.69 18.89 6.49
N GLU A 159 17.02 19.94 7.26
CA GLU A 159 18.33 20.60 7.22
C GLU A 159 19.46 19.67 7.68
N LEU A 160 19.27 18.94 8.78
CA LEU A 160 20.25 17.96 9.25
C LEU A 160 20.41 16.80 8.27
N GLN A 161 19.31 16.37 7.65
CA GLN A 161 19.33 15.33 6.63
C GLN A 161 20.11 15.77 5.40
N VAL A 162 19.96 17.01 4.94
CA VAL A 162 20.74 17.60 3.82
C VAL A 162 22.23 17.61 4.16
N LEU A 163 22.60 18.12 5.34
CA LEU A 163 24.01 18.17 5.78
C LEU A 163 24.63 16.77 5.83
N ALA A 164 23.92 15.81 6.39
CA ALA A 164 24.38 14.42 6.47
C ALA A 164 24.52 13.80 5.07
N ALA A 165 23.51 14.00 4.19
CA ALA A 165 23.53 13.47 2.83
C ALA A 165 24.71 14.05 2.01
N ALA A 166 24.97 15.35 2.12
CA ALA A 166 26.11 15.98 1.47
C ALA A 166 27.44 15.46 2.03
N SER A 167 27.55 15.29 3.36
CA SER A 167 28.76 14.85 4.02
C SER A 167 29.13 13.39 3.70
N PHE A 168 28.13 12.51 3.62
CA PHE A 168 28.35 11.09 3.31
C PHE A 168 28.35 10.79 1.81
N GLY A 169 28.01 11.77 0.94
CA GLY A 169 27.90 11.55 -0.49
C GLY A 169 26.77 10.56 -0.85
N VAL A 170 25.60 10.74 -0.25
CA VAL A 170 24.43 9.89 -0.49
C VAL A 170 24.11 9.87 -1.99
N THR A 171 23.95 8.67 -2.56
CA THR A 171 23.69 8.44 -4.00
C THR A 171 22.26 8.05 -4.30
N ALA A 172 21.52 7.55 -3.29
CA ALA A 172 20.15 7.07 -3.43
C ALA A 172 19.26 7.54 -2.29
N PHE A 173 17.97 7.67 -2.57
CA PHE A 173 16.95 8.04 -1.60
C PHE A 173 15.88 6.94 -1.47
N ALA A 174 15.37 6.74 -0.25
CA ALA A 174 14.19 5.94 0.05
C ALA A 174 13.26 6.72 0.98
N GLY A 175 11.98 6.91 0.59
CA GLY A 175 11.01 7.67 1.36
C GLY A 175 9.69 7.88 0.65
N THR A 176 8.90 8.87 1.10
CA THR A 176 7.70 9.27 0.36
C THR A 176 8.07 10.15 -0.85
N PRO A 177 7.25 10.13 -1.93
CA PRO A 177 7.55 10.88 -3.14
C PRO A 177 7.76 12.38 -2.89
N ASP A 178 6.87 12.98 -2.12
CA ASP A 178 6.88 14.42 -1.80
C ASP A 178 8.08 14.83 -0.93
N TYR A 179 8.51 13.98 -0.01
CA TYR A 179 9.59 14.31 0.91
C TYR A 179 10.96 14.41 0.22
N LEU A 180 11.20 13.64 -0.84
CA LEU A 180 12.40 13.81 -1.66
C LEU A 180 12.48 15.22 -2.27
N LYS A 181 11.34 15.75 -2.76
CA LYS A 181 11.28 17.12 -3.29
C LYS A 181 11.65 18.13 -2.21
N VAL A 182 11.07 18.00 -1.02
CA VAL A 182 11.39 18.87 0.14
C VAL A 182 12.88 18.87 0.45
N LEU A 183 13.54 17.71 0.41
CA LEU A 183 14.98 17.60 0.69
C LEU A 183 15.84 18.24 -0.41
N LEU A 184 15.48 18.04 -1.68
CA LEU A 184 16.23 18.61 -2.80
C LEU A 184 16.08 20.15 -2.85
N GLU A 185 14.88 20.68 -2.63
CA GLU A 185 14.63 22.12 -2.52
C GLU A 185 15.36 22.71 -1.31
N LYS A 186 15.35 22.02 -0.16
CA LYS A 186 16.10 22.44 1.02
C LYS A 186 17.62 22.45 0.77
N ALA A 187 18.15 21.47 0.03
CA ALA A 187 19.55 21.46 -0.37
C ALA A 187 19.91 22.65 -1.24
N ASP A 188 19.05 23.00 -2.22
CA ASP A 188 19.22 24.19 -3.08
C ASP A 188 19.25 25.48 -2.23
N GLU A 189 18.31 25.64 -1.28
CA GLU A 189 18.25 26.77 -0.35
C GLU A 189 19.52 26.90 0.51
N MET A 190 20.09 25.78 0.93
CA MET A 190 21.30 25.72 1.76
C MET A 190 22.59 25.81 0.93
N GLY A 191 22.51 25.85 -0.40
CA GLY A 191 23.66 25.87 -1.31
C GLY A 191 24.42 24.56 -1.38
N HIS A 192 23.77 23.42 -1.09
CA HIS A 192 24.33 22.09 -1.21
C HIS A 192 23.87 21.39 -2.50
N SER A 193 24.81 20.70 -3.16
CA SER A 193 24.48 19.78 -4.25
C SER A 193 24.55 18.35 -3.73
N LEU A 194 23.44 17.64 -3.76
CA LEU A 194 23.39 16.24 -3.38
C LEU A 194 23.69 15.33 -4.58
N ALA A 195 24.40 14.23 -4.33
CA ALA A 195 24.75 13.25 -5.36
C ALA A 195 23.63 12.21 -5.64
N ILE A 196 22.40 12.49 -5.19
CA ILE A 196 21.25 11.57 -5.34
C ILE A 196 20.86 11.51 -6.82
N THR A 197 20.99 10.32 -7.42
CA THR A 197 20.59 10.04 -8.81
C THR A 197 19.54 8.96 -8.92
N LYS A 198 19.27 8.25 -7.82
CA LYS A 198 18.33 7.13 -7.74
C LYS A 198 17.37 7.37 -6.58
N ALA A 199 16.10 7.06 -6.77
CA ALA A 199 15.12 7.12 -5.70
C ALA A 199 14.13 5.94 -5.77
N VAL A 200 13.81 5.40 -4.61
CA VAL A 200 12.76 4.41 -4.41
C VAL A 200 11.72 4.99 -3.45
N VAL A 201 10.48 5.06 -3.90
CA VAL A 201 9.43 5.74 -3.15
C VAL A 201 8.20 4.87 -2.93
N SER A 202 7.53 5.10 -1.79
CA SER A 202 6.27 4.43 -1.43
C SER A 202 5.50 5.24 -0.39
N GLY A 203 4.31 4.76 0.01
CA GLY A 203 3.50 5.41 1.04
C GLY A 203 2.77 6.68 0.58
N GLY A 204 2.91 7.06 -0.67
CA GLY A 204 2.21 8.13 -1.35
C GLY A 204 2.25 7.93 -2.86
N ALA A 205 1.41 8.64 -3.60
CA ALA A 205 1.39 8.57 -5.06
C ALA A 205 2.58 9.37 -5.65
N LEU A 206 3.26 8.77 -6.61
CA LEU A 206 4.26 9.47 -7.42
C LEU A 206 3.57 9.98 -8.68
N PHE A 207 3.15 11.24 -8.65
CA PHE A 207 2.46 11.87 -9.77
C PHE A 207 3.38 12.11 -10.97
N PRO A 208 2.83 12.12 -12.21
CA PRO A 208 3.61 12.35 -13.42
C PRO A 208 4.41 13.66 -13.39
N SER A 209 3.80 14.75 -12.90
CA SER A 209 4.48 16.05 -12.76
C SER A 209 5.68 15.98 -11.81
N LEU A 210 5.53 15.31 -10.68
CA LEU A 210 6.61 15.14 -9.71
C LEU A 210 7.72 14.23 -10.26
N ARG A 211 7.36 13.17 -10.98
CA ARG A 211 8.33 12.28 -11.68
C ARG A 211 9.14 13.09 -12.70
N SER A 212 8.48 13.92 -13.52
CA SER A 212 9.15 14.79 -14.50
C SER A 212 10.12 15.76 -13.82
N TRP A 213 9.70 16.35 -12.71
CA TRP A 213 10.55 17.25 -11.92
C TRP A 213 11.83 16.57 -11.41
N TYR A 214 11.75 15.29 -10.99
CA TYR A 214 12.92 14.49 -10.63
C TYR A 214 13.81 14.16 -11.81
N GLN A 215 13.22 13.79 -12.95
CA GLN A 215 13.97 13.48 -14.18
C GLN A 215 14.76 14.70 -14.68
N GLU A 216 14.18 15.90 -14.62
CA GLU A 216 14.87 17.15 -14.97
C GLU A 216 16.09 17.42 -14.07
N ARG A 217 16.08 16.92 -12.83
CA ARG A 217 17.19 16.98 -11.88
C ARG A 217 18.15 15.79 -11.97
N GLY A 218 17.97 14.90 -12.94
CA GLY A 218 18.80 13.71 -13.12
C GLY A 218 18.56 12.60 -12.12
N VAL A 219 17.40 12.61 -11.41
CA VAL A 219 17.02 11.58 -10.46
C VAL A 219 16.04 10.61 -11.09
N GLN A 220 16.43 9.33 -11.23
CA GLN A 220 15.53 8.25 -11.59
C GLN A 220 14.71 7.85 -10.35
N CYS A 221 13.42 8.11 -10.36
CA CYS A 221 12.51 7.80 -9.26
C CYS A 221 11.56 6.67 -9.66
N LEU A 222 11.61 5.56 -8.94
CA LEU A 222 10.70 4.42 -9.09
C LEU A 222 9.85 4.26 -7.84
N GLN A 223 8.60 3.82 -8.01
CA GLN A 223 7.69 3.57 -6.90
C GLN A 223 7.40 2.09 -6.70
N CYS A 224 6.97 1.72 -5.49
CA CYS A 224 6.45 0.40 -5.21
C CYS A 224 5.12 0.45 -4.48
N TYR A 225 4.43 -0.68 -4.52
CA TYR A 225 3.25 -0.97 -3.75
C TYR A 225 3.57 -2.01 -2.68
N GLY A 226 3.31 -1.69 -1.44
CA GLY A 226 3.55 -2.55 -0.29
C GLY A 226 2.79 -2.07 0.94
N THR A 227 2.64 -2.94 1.92
CA THR A 227 1.96 -2.64 3.20
C THR A 227 2.82 -3.08 4.38
N ALA A 228 2.52 -2.57 5.57
CA ALA A 228 3.17 -2.99 6.81
C ALA A 228 2.99 -4.49 7.07
N ASP A 229 1.80 -5.02 6.76
CA ASP A 229 1.44 -6.43 6.98
C ASP A 229 2.17 -7.38 6.02
N LEU A 230 2.29 -6.99 4.75
CA LEU A 230 2.71 -7.87 3.66
C LEU A 230 4.16 -7.64 3.19
N GLY A 231 4.74 -6.48 3.48
CA GLY A 231 5.99 -6.04 2.85
C GLY A 231 5.77 -5.62 1.40
N LEU A 232 6.76 -5.85 0.54
CA LEU A 232 6.67 -5.54 -0.89
C LEU A 232 5.65 -6.45 -1.57
N ILE A 233 4.74 -5.86 -2.35
CA ILE A 233 3.76 -6.58 -3.18
C ILE A 233 4.15 -6.47 -4.64
N ALA A 234 4.43 -5.25 -5.11
CA ALA A 234 4.80 -5.01 -6.50
C ALA A 234 5.66 -3.74 -6.62
N TYR A 235 6.46 -3.64 -7.67
CA TYR A 235 7.42 -2.55 -7.85
C TYR A 235 7.59 -2.15 -9.31
N GLU A 236 7.88 -0.88 -9.54
CA GLU A 236 8.25 -0.36 -10.85
C GLU A 236 9.66 -0.80 -11.26
N ILE A 237 9.82 -0.87 -12.55
CA ILE A 237 11.10 -1.05 -13.25
C ILE A 237 11.34 0.15 -14.18
N PRO A 238 12.56 0.37 -14.70
CA PRO A 238 12.85 1.51 -15.58
C PRO A 238 11.99 1.62 -16.84
N ALA A 239 11.33 0.52 -17.26
CA ALA A 239 10.41 0.54 -18.40
C ALA A 239 9.08 1.28 -18.11
N LEU A 240 8.74 1.51 -16.82
CA LEU A 240 7.55 2.23 -16.36
C LEU A 240 6.22 1.68 -16.90
N GLU A 241 6.16 0.37 -17.14
CA GLU A 241 4.97 -0.32 -17.63
C GLU A 241 4.32 -1.16 -16.50
N GLY A 242 3.62 -0.47 -15.59
CA GLY A 242 2.99 -1.07 -14.42
C GLY A 242 3.98 -1.47 -13.35
N LEU A 243 3.48 -2.17 -12.33
CA LEU A 243 4.26 -2.70 -11.21
C LEU A 243 4.41 -4.22 -11.36
N VAL A 244 5.63 -4.71 -11.34
CA VAL A 244 5.96 -6.14 -11.37
C VAL A 244 5.66 -6.75 -10.01
N VAL A 245 4.84 -7.79 -9.94
CA VAL A 245 4.51 -8.50 -8.68
C VAL A 245 5.74 -9.27 -8.18
N ASP A 246 6.01 -9.15 -6.88
CA ASP A 246 7.13 -9.83 -6.23
C ASP A 246 6.95 -11.36 -6.23
N GLU A 247 8.07 -12.10 -6.25
CA GLU A 247 8.10 -13.57 -6.28
C GLU A 247 7.61 -14.25 -4.99
N GLY A 248 7.59 -13.52 -3.88
CA GLY A 248 7.19 -14.03 -2.56
C GLY A 248 5.73 -13.78 -2.21
N VAL A 249 4.91 -13.37 -3.17
CA VAL A 249 3.46 -13.16 -2.98
C VAL A 249 2.65 -13.68 -4.16
N LEU A 250 1.40 -14.06 -3.87
CA LEU A 250 0.38 -14.33 -4.88
C LEU A 250 -0.65 -13.20 -4.82
N VAL A 251 -0.91 -12.55 -5.95
CA VAL A 251 -1.84 -11.44 -6.06
C VAL A 251 -3.07 -11.87 -6.84
N GLU A 252 -4.24 -11.57 -6.30
CA GLU A 252 -5.54 -11.70 -6.95
C GLU A 252 -6.16 -10.31 -7.06
N ILE A 253 -6.87 -10.05 -8.16
CA ILE A 253 -7.73 -8.88 -8.31
C ILE A 253 -9.17 -9.37 -8.26
N VAL A 254 -9.92 -8.92 -7.27
CA VAL A 254 -11.24 -9.50 -6.94
C VAL A 254 -12.32 -8.44 -6.83
N THR A 255 -13.57 -8.86 -6.95
CA THR A 255 -14.73 -8.01 -6.69
C THR A 255 -14.74 -7.60 -5.21
N PRO A 256 -14.72 -6.29 -4.90
CA PRO A 256 -14.80 -5.82 -3.53
C PRO A 256 -16.00 -6.40 -2.78
N GLY A 257 -15.80 -6.85 -1.56
CA GLY A 257 -16.85 -7.43 -0.72
C GLY A 257 -17.05 -8.92 -0.89
N THR A 258 -17.10 -9.47 -2.12
CA THR A 258 -17.34 -10.91 -2.35
C THR A 258 -16.02 -11.70 -2.35
N GLY A 259 -14.95 -11.15 -2.92
CA GLY A 259 -13.68 -11.84 -3.09
C GLY A 259 -13.62 -12.74 -4.34
N ASP A 260 -14.62 -12.64 -5.23
CA ASP A 260 -14.63 -13.37 -6.50
C ASP A 260 -13.64 -12.72 -7.49
N PRO A 261 -12.84 -13.50 -8.25
CA PRO A 261 -11.92 -12.95 -9.23
C PRO A 261 -12.66 -12.10 -10.28
N VAL A 262 -12.08 -10.97 -10.67
CA VAL A 262 -12.56 -10.18 -11.80
C VAL A 262 -11.90 -10.65 -13.11
N PRO A 263 -12.49 -10.38 -14.29
CA PRO A 263 -11.83 -10.60 -15.56
C PRO A 263 -10.48 -9.86 -15.65
N GLU A 264 -9.53 -10.44 -16.39
CA GLU A 264 -8.21 -9.86 -16.57
C GLU A 264 -8.30 -8.45 -17.19
N GLY A 265 -7.63 -7.49 -16.57
CA GLY A 265 -7.64 -6.08 -16.99
C GLY A 265 -8.75 -5.24 -16.37
N GLU A 266 -9.74 -5.84 -15.73
CA GLU A 266 -10.75 -5.12 -14.96
C GLU A 266 -10.22 -4.70 -13.59
N VAL A 267 -10.79 -3.60 -13.06
CA VAL A 267 -10.43 -3.05 -11.76
C VAL A 267 -11.14 -3.83 -10.65
N GLY A 268 -10.38 -4.21 -9.63
CA GLY A 268 -10.90 -4.87 -8.44
C GLY A 268 -10.02 -4.65 -7.22
N GLU A 269 -10.42 -5.20 -6.09
CA GLU A 269 -9.67 -5.15 -4.84
C GLU A 269 -8.42 -6.05 -4.91
N VAL A 270 -7.30 -5.54 -4.45
CA VAL A 270 -6.04 -6.29 -4.36
C VAL A 270 -6.10 -7.21 -3.14
N VAL A 271 -6.08 -8.52 -3.38
CA VAL A 271 -5.99 -9.56 -2.35
C VAL A 271 -4.66 -10.28 -2.50
N VAL A 272 -3.96 -10.48 -1.39
CA VAL A 272 -2.59 -10.99 -1.41
C VAL A 272 -2.46 -12.19 -0.47
N THR A 273 -1.85 -13.26 -0.98
CA THR A 273 -1.35 -14.37 -0.16
C THR A 273 0.17 -14.27 -0.10
N THR A 274 0.72 -14.07 1.10
CA THR A 274 2.17 -14.05 1.30
C THR A 274 2.74 -15.46 1.43
N LEU A 275 3.88 -15.69 0.82
CA LEU A 275 4.64 -16.94 0.96
C LEU A 275 5.65 -16.90 2.12
N ASN A 276 5.54 -15.89 2.99
CA ASN A 276 6.35 -15.75 4.19
C ASN A 276 6.01 -16.88 5.19
N PRO A 277 6.96 -17.76 5.56
CA PRO A 277 6.68 -18.91 6.42
C PRO A 277 6.41 -18.53 7.88
N ASP A 278 6.86 -17.36 8.33
CA ASP A 278 6.74 -16.93 9.72
C ASP A 278 5.42 -16.20 10.00
N TYR A 279 4.86 -15.52 8.97
CA TYR A 279 3.60 -14.79 9.05
C TYR A 279 2.76 -15.06 7.78
N PRO A 280 2.12 -16.25 7.71
CA PRO A 280 1.37 -16.69 6.55
C PRO A 280 0.00 -15.99 6.47
N LEU A 281 -0.06 -14.82 5.85
CA LEU A 281 -1.33 -14.16 5.53
C LEU A 281 -1.92 -14.77 4.25
N ILE A 282 -3.08 -15.41 4.37
CA ILE A 282 -3.79 -16.06 3.27
C ILE A 282 -4.93 -15.18 2.82
N ARG A 283 -4.95 -14.82 1.53
CA ARG A 283 -5.97 -13.97 0.91
C ARG A 283 -6.27 -12.70 1.70
N PHE A 284 -5.23 -11.97 2.06
CA PHE A 284 -5.37 -10.73 2.81
C PHE A 284 -5.80 -9.59 1.87
N ALA A 285 -6.98 -9.02 2.13
CA ALA A 285 -7.53 -7.89 1.41
C ALA A 285 -6.87 -6.59 1.88
N THR A 286 -6.21 -5.90 0.96
CA THR A 286 -5.50 -4.65 1.27
C THR A 286 -6.44 -3.46 1.43
N GLY A 287 -7.65 -3.54 0.87
CA GLY A 287 -8.58 -2.44 0.75
C GLY A 287 -8.22 -1.45 -0.37
N ASP A 288 -7.25 -1.79 -1.22
CA ASP A 288 -6.84 -0.97 -2.36
C ASP A 288 -7.32 -1.59 -3.67
N LEU A 289 -7.56 -0.74 -4.67
CA LEU A 289 -7.94 -1.14 -6.02
C LEU A 289 -6.74 -1.17 -6.95
N SER A 290 -6.72 -2.16 -7.85
CA SER A 290 -5.81 -2.24 -8.99
C SER A 290 -6.44 -3.04 -10.13
N ALA A 291 -5.68 -3.25 -11.22
CA ALA A 291 -6.06 -4.15 -12.30
C ALA A 291 -4.82 -4.89 -12.80
N VAL A 292 -5.00 -6.12 -13.30
CA VAL A 292 -3.92 -6.84 -13.97
C VAL A 292 -3.55 -6.10 -15.26
N MET A 293 -2.26 -5.94 -15.51
CA MET A 293 -1.75 -5.38 -16.75
C MET A 293 -1.45 -6.51 -17.74
N VAL A 294 -2.23 -6.54 -18.82
CA VAL A 294 -2.11 -7.57 -19.86
C VAL A 294 -0.88 -7.35 -20.72
N GLY A 295 -0.32 -8.42 -21.24
CA GLY A 295 0.79 -8.40 -22.18
C GLY A 295 2.16 -8.70 -21.56
N GLU A 296 3.16 -8.86 -22.43
CA GLU A 296 4.53 -9.18 -22.03
C GLU A 296 5.25 -7.95 -21.46
N SER A 297 6.16 -8.18 -20.53
CA SER A 297 7.01 -7.12 -20.00
C SER A 297 8.15 -6.81 -20.96
N PRO A 298 8.41 -5.52 -21.30
CA PRO A 298 9.46 -5.13 -22.23
C PRO A 298 10.88 -5.44 -21.73
N CYS A 299 11.02 -5.73 -20.43
CA CYS A 299 12.30 -6.09 -19.82
C CYS A 299 12.54 -7.61 -19.73
N GLY A 300 11.66 -8.44 -20.29
CA GLY A 300 11.76 -9.89 -20.26
C GLY A 300 11.34 -10.56 -18.95
N ARG A 301 10.88 -9.80 -17.93
CA ARG A 301 10.26 -10.38 -16.74
C ARG A 301 8.93 -11.03 -17.10
N THR A 302 8.71 -12.21 -16.56
CA THR A 302 7.50 -13.01 -16.82
C THR A 302 6.51 -13.00 -15.64
N ASN A 303 6.76 -12.17 -14.64
CA ASN A 303 5.86 -11.96 -13.51
C ASN A 303 4.57 -11.27 -13.97
N MET A 304 3.48 -11.54 -13.23
CA MET A 304 2.29 -10.70 -13.30
C MET A 304 2.68 -9.23 -13.09
N ARG A 305 1.98 -8.33 -13.79
CA ARG A 305 2.08 -6.88 -13.55
C ARG A 305 0.70 -6.34 -13.20
N ILE A 306 0.66 -5.37 -12.31
CA ILE A 306 -0.55 -4.61 -11.95
C ILE A 306 -0.38 -3.14 -12.34
N LYS A 307 -1.49 -2.44 -12.54
CA LYS A 307 -1.47 -1.02 -12.95
C LYS A 307 -1.02 -0.06 -11.84
N GLY A 308 -0.85 -0.58 -10.61
CA GLY A 308 -0.54 0.22 -9.43
C GLY A 308 -1.80 0.58 -8.64
N TRP A 309 -1.68 1.53 -7.71
CA TRP A 309 -2.79 1.96 -6.89
C TRP A 309 -3.81 2.76 -7.70
N MET A 310 -5.07 2.36 -7.67
CA MET A 310 -6.19 2.97 -8.42
C MET A 310 -7.31 3.48 -7.51
N GLY A 311 -7.06 3.56 -6.20
CA GLY A 311 -8.04 4.02 -5.22
C GLY A 311 -8.25 3.03 -4.08
N ARG A 312 -9.25 3.30 -3.23
CA ARG A 312 -9.61 2.47 -2.07
C ARG A 312 -10.88 1.68 -2.34
N ALA A 313 -10.83 0.37 -2.07
CA ALA A 313 -11.98 -0.51 -2.19
C ALA A 313 -13.02 -0.28 -1.06
N ASP A 314 -12.57 0.14 0.12
CA ASP A 314 -13.40 0.46 1.27
C ASP A 314 -13.91 1.90 1.28
N GLN A 315 -13.68 2.65 0.21
CA GLN A 315 -14.04 4.06 0.05
C GLN A 315 -13.49 4.98 1.15
N THR A 316 -12.54 4.52 1.96
CA THR A 316 -11.88 5.37 2.93
C THR A 316 -10.92 6.30 2.22
N THR A 317 -11.14 7.61 2.32
CA THR A 317 -10.30 8.62 1.66
C THR A 317 -9.64 9.52 2.69
N LYS A 318 -8.36 9.85 2.49
CA LYS A 318 -7.64 10.80 3.33
C LYS A 318 -7.80 12.20 2.75
N ILE A 319 -8.45 13.10 3.49
CA ILE A 319 -8.69 14.50 3.09
C ILE A 319 -8.03 15.39 4.16
N LYS A 320 -7.21 16.34 3.77
CA LYS A 320 -6.48 17.26 4.70
C LYS A 320 -5.78 16.51 5.86
N GLY A 321 -5.23 15.34 5.56
CA GLY A 321 -4.53 14.51 6.56
C GLY A 321 -5.41 13.64 7.44
N MET A 322 -6.74 13.74 7.37
CA MET A 322 -7.71 12.97 8.15
C MET A 322 -8.40 11.92 7.28
N PHE A 323 -8.63 10.73 7.85
CA PHE A 323 -9.38 9.68 7.16
C PHE A 323 -10.89 9.94 7.29
N VAL A 324 -11.55 10.03 6.15
CA VAL A 324 -13.02 10.02 6.03
C VAL A 324 -13.45 8.61 5.62
N ARG A 325 -14.42 8.06 6.35
CA ARG A 325 -14.87 6.67 6.20
C ARG A 325 -16.37 6.59 5.94
N PRO A 326 -16.84 5.55 5.21
CA PRO A 326 -18.27 5.36 4.94
C PRO A 326 -19.15 5.35 6.18
N GLU A 327 -18.67 4.77 7.31
CA GLU A 327 -19.42 4.70 8.56
C GLU A 327 -19.68 6.10 9.15
N GLN A 328 -18.76 7.04 8.93
CA GLN A 328 -18.95 8.42 9.36
C GLN A 328 -20.01 9.12 8.50
N VAL A 329 -20.05 8.83 7.20
CA VAL A 329 -21.10 9.37 6.32
C VAL A 329 -22.47 8.77 6.67
N ALA A 330 -22.52 7.49 6.99
CA ALA A 330 -23.75 6.86 7.49
C ALA A 330 -24.22 7.51 8.81
N ALA A 331 -23.31 7.74 9.76
CA ALA A 331 -23.63 8.42 11.03
C ALA A 331 -24.09 9.87 10.82
N LEU A 332 -23.61 10.55 9.76
CA LEU A 332 -24.15 11.87 9.38
C LEU A 332 -25.61 11.76 8.93
N VAL A 333 -25.93 10.79 8.06
CA VAL A 333 -27.30 10.56 7.57
C VAL A 333 -28.23 10.18 8.72
N GLU A 334 -27.80 9.33 9.65
CA GLU A 334 -28.59 8.94 10.82
C GLU A 334 -28.94 10.11 11.75
N ARG A 335 -28.10 11.16 11.80
CA ARG A 335 -28.38 12.37 12.61
C ARG A 335 -29.46 13.28 12.03
N HIS A 336 -29.70 13.15 10.72
CA HIS A 336 -30.60 14.00 9.95
C HIS A 336 -31.68 13.14 9.28
N PRO A 337 -32.81 12.85 9.97
CA PRO A 337 -33.88 11.97 9.42
C PRO A 337 -34.49 12.46 8.11
N GLU A 338 -34.38 13.75 7.80
CA GLU A 338 -34.78 14.39 6.57
C GLU A 338 -33.83 14.07 5.39
N VAL A 339 -32.59 13.63 5.68
CA VAL A 339 -31.58 13.28 4.70
C VAL A 339 -31.75 11.84 4.26
N GLN A 340 -31.97 11.63 2.98
CA GLN A 340 -32.10 10.29 2.39
C GLN A 340 -30.74 9.64 2.13
N ARG A 341 -29.77 10.45 1.64
CA ARG A 341 -28.45 9.99 1.26
C ARG A 341 -27.44 11.14 1.36
N ALA A 342 -26.19 10.79 1.59
CA ALA A 342 -25.09 11.73 1.51
C ALA A 342 -23.92 11.12 0.73
N ARG A 343 -23.18 11.97 0.02
CA ARG A 343 -21.92 11.62 -0.64
C ARG A 343 -20.88 12.67 -0.33
N VAL A 344 -19.74 12.21 0.18
CA VAL A 344 -18.55 13.04 0.36
C VAL A 344 -17.74 13.00 -0.93
N ILE A 345 -17.30 14.16 -1.39
CA ILE A 345 -16.43 14.30 -2.57
C ILE A 345 -15.14 14.97 -2.11
N ALA A 346 -14.02 14.27 -2.31
CA ALA A 346 -12.70 14.84 -2.14
C ALA A 346 -12.30 15.54 -3.43
N LEU A 347 -11.94 16.81 -3.31
CA LEU A 347 -11.52 17.68 -4.39
C LEU A 347 -10.12 18.23 -4.09
N ARG A 348 -9.48 18.79 -5.09
CA ARG A 348 -8.20 19.47 -4.94
C ARG A 348 -8.25 20.83 -5.60
N ASN A 349 -7.78 21.83 -4.88
CA ASN A 349 -7.63 23.20 -5.39
C ASN A 349 -6.15 23.62 -5.20
N GLY A 350 -5.39 23.60 -6.29
CA GLY A 350 -3.95 23.71 -6.23
C GLY A 350 -3.32 22.57 -5.43
N GLU A 351 -2.62 22.88 -4.34
CA GLU A 351 -2.00 21.86 -3.47
C GLU A 351 -2.85 21.51 -2.23
N GLN A 352 -4.04 22.08 -2.10
CA GLN A 352 -4.90 21.88 -0.94
C GLN A 352 -6.07 20.96 -1.25
N ASP A 353 -6.28 19.96 -0.36
CA ASP A 353 -7.48 19.17 -0.40
C ASP A 353 -8.70 19.99 0.02
N GLU A 354 -9.79 19.83 -0.72
CA GLU A 354 -11.12 20.35 -0.38
C GLU A 354 -12.10 19.19 -0.20
N MET A 355 -13.13 19.42 0.61
CA MET A 355 -14.20 18.45 0.85
C MET A 355 -15.53 19.09 0.55
N GLN A 356 -16.31 18.45 -0.32
CA GLN A 356 -17.72 18.78 -0.56
C GLN A 356 -18.58 17.62 -0.04
N VAL A 357 -19.67 17.92 0.61
CA VAL A 357 -20.65 16.93 1.07
C VAL A 357 -21.98 17.22 0.39
N ARG A 358 -22.37 16.34 -0.55
CA ARG A 358 -23.67 16.44 -1.22
C ARG A 358 -24.72 15.63 -0.46
N VAL A 359 -25.80 16.28 -0.12
CA VAL A 359 -26.87 15.73 0.72
C VAL A 359 -28.17 15.70 -0.06
N GLU A 360 -28.71 14.50 -0.25
CA GLU A 360 -29.98 14.29 -0.97
C GLU A 360 -31.15 14.33 0.00
N THR A 361 -32.07 15.27 -0.19
CA THR A 361 -33.28 15.41 0.60
C THR A 361 -34.44 15.92 -0.23
N ALA A 362 -35.67 15.53 0.16
CA ALA A 362 -36.93 16.06 -0.40
C ALA A 362 -37.43 17.30 0.38
N ASP A 363 -36.85 17.58 1.54
CA ASP A 363 -37.21 18.70 2.38
C ASP A 363 -36.47 19.97 1.91
N ALA A 364 -37.27 20.96 1.46
CA ALA A 364 -36.73 22.22 0.96
C ALA A 364 -36.26 23.20 2.08
N ASP A 365 -36.66 22.91 3.32
CA ASP A 365 -36.39 23.77 4.49
C ASP A 365 -35.16 23.29 5.29
N VAL A 366 -34.43 22.28 4.77
CA VAL A 366 -33.21 21.77 5.43
C VAL A 366 -32.14 22.85 5.53
N ASP A 367 -31.63 23.07 6.75
CA ASP A 367 -30.55 24.04 7.02
C ASP A 367 -29.18 23.44 6.69
N ALA A 368 -28.58 23.88 5.61
CA ALA A 368 -27.22 23.48 5.23
C ALA A 368 -26.19 23.82 6.32
N GLY A 369 -26.42 24.80 7.18
CA GLY A 369 -25.57 25.17 8.30
C GLY A 369 -25.56 24.11 9.39
N GLU A 370 -26.74 23.59 9.77
CA GLU A 370 -26.84 22.50 10.75
C GLU A 370 -26.18 21.22 10.25
N ILE A 371 -26.33 20.92 8.95
CA ILE A 371 -25.63 19.79 8.35
C ILE A 371 -24.11 20.02 8.35
N ALA A 372 -23.63 21.23 8.03
CA ALA A 372 -22.21 21.56 8.03
C ALA A 372 -21.59 21.45 9.44
N ASP A 373 -22.32 21.78 10.48
CA ASP A 373 -21.91 21.57 11.86
C ASP A 373 -21.81 20.08 12.20
N SER A 374 -22.79 19.29 11.79
CA SER A 374 -22.79 17.83 11.92
C SER A 374 -21.64 17.18 11.13
N VAL A 375 -21.37 17.67 9.91
CA VAL A 375 -20.20 17.24 9.10
C VAL A 375 -18.91 17.44 9.88
N ARG A 376 -18.73 18.63 10.47
CA ARG A 376 -17.53 18.93 11.28
C ARG A 376 -17.42 18.02 12.51
N ASP A 377 -18.55 17.75 13.15
CA ASP A 377 -18.58 16.90 14.34
C ASP A 377 -18.31 15.43 14.04
N VAL A 378 -18.86 14.90 12.96
CA VAL A 378 -18.76 13.46 12.62
C VAL A 378 -17.49 13.16 11.85
N LEU A 379 -17.19 13.94 10.82
CA LEU A 379 -16.04 13.71 9.94
C LEU A 379 -14.75 14.33 10.49
N LYS A 380 -14.83 15.19 11.51
CA LYS A 380 -13.71 15.97 12.08
C LYS A 380 -13.03 16.88 11.06
N LEU A 381 -13.75 17.22 10.00
CA LEU A 381 -13.31 18.06 8.89
C LEU A 381 -14.43 19.03 8.52
N SER A 382 -14.04 20.24 8.09
CA SER A 382 -14.97 21.18 7.47
C SER A 382 -15.00 20.95 5.96
N GLY A 383 -16.21 20.92 5.38
CA GLY A 383 -16.48 20.84 3.96
C GLY A 383 -17.63 21.72 3.55
N GLU A 384 -17.74 22.02 2.27
CA GLU A 384 -18.90 22.66 1.68
C GLU A 384 -20.07 21.68 1.64
N VAL A 385 -21.25 22.11 2.09
CA VAL A 385 -22.48 21.31 2.03
C VAL A 385 -23.34 21.77 0.87
N ASP A 386 -23.68 20.83 -0.03
CA ASP A 386 -24.52 21.04 -1.19
C ASP A 386 -25.81 20.21 -1.07
N ILE A 387 -26.95 20.89 -0.96
CA ILE A 387 -28.27 20.23 -0.88
C ILE A 387 -28.75 19.93 -2.29
N VAL A 388 -29.07 18.67 -2.56
CA VAL A 388 -29.51 18.19 -3.87
C VAL A 388 -30.86 17.50 -3.80
N ALA A 389 -31.58 17.49 -4.91
CA ALA A 389 -32.92 16.87 -5.00
C ALA A 389 -32.82 15.32 -4.98
N PRO A 390 -33.90 14.63 -4.57
CA PRO A 390 -33.97 13.18 -4.64
C PRO A 390 -33.70 12.63 -6.04
N GLY A 391 -32.72 11.74 -6.18
CA GLY A 391 -32.30 11.14 -7.44
C GLY A 391 -31.11 11.79 -8.12
N ASP A 392 -30.61 12.93 -7.59
CA ASP A 392 -29.42 13.61 -8.15
C ASP A 392 -28.09 12.93 -7.77
N LEU A 393 -28.08 12.16 -6.67
CA LEU A 393 -26.94 11.32 -6.36
C LEU A 393 -27.02 9.98 -7.12
N PRO A 394 -25.97 9.58 -7.86
CA PRO A 394 -25.94 8.29 -8.54
C PRO A 394 -26.20 7.13 -7.57
N ARG A 395 -26.90 6.09 -8.02
CA ARG A 395 -27.17 4.86 -7.25
C ARG A 395 -26.12 3.80 -7.57
N ASP A 396 -24.86 4.16 -7.42
CA ASP A 396 -23.68 3.36 -7.75
C ASP A 396 -22.99 2.73 -6.52
N GLY A 397 -23.57 2.94 -5.31
CA GLY A 397 -22.99 2.46 -4.05
C GLY A 397 -21.81 3.29 -3.55
N VAL A 398 -21.40 4.34 -4.27
CA VAL A 398 -20.30 5.21 -3.86
C VAL A 398 -20.79 6.24 -2.86
N VAL A 399 -20.23 6.18 -1.64
CA VAL A 399 -20.51 7.11 -0.53
C VAL A 399 -19.43 8.16 -0.39
N ILE A 400 -18.16 7.81 -0.71
CA ILE A 400 -17.03 8.72 -0.75
C ILE A 400 -16.38 8.61 -2.12
N GLU A 401 -16.34 9.71 -2.84
CA GLU A 401 -15.79 9.83 -4.18
C GLU A 401 -14.54 10.71 -4.17
N ASP A 402 -13.42 10.16 -4.61
CA ASP A 402 -12.18 10.93 -4.76
C ASP A 402 -12.10 11.45 -6.20
N ARG A 403 -12.28 12.76 -6.37
CA ARG A 403 -12.19 13.47 -7.65
C ARG A 403 -10.94 14.33 -7.75
N ARG A 404 -9.96 14.11 -6.87
CA ARG A 404 -8.73 14.86 -6.95
C ARG A 404 -8.01 14.50 -8.23
N ASP A 405 -7.68 15.54 -8.99
CA ASP A 405 -6.82 15.39 -10.15
C ASP A 405 -5.40 15.16 -9.64
N TYR A 406 -4.79 14.11 -10.10
CA TYR A 406 -3.44 13.71 -9.72
C TYR A 406 -2.47 13.83 -10.91
N ASP A 407 -2.90 14.54 -12.01
CA ASP A 407 -2.07 14.81 -13.17
C ASP A 407 -1.08 15.96 -12.94
#